data_8fbd059e73b2c684eacbb76f3374c827
#
_entry.id   8fbd059e73b2c684eacbb76f3374c827
#
_cell.length_a   1.000
_cell.length_b   1.000
_cell.length_c   1.000
_cell.angle_alpha   90.00
_cell.angle_beta   90.00
_cell.angle_gamma   90.00
#
_symmetry.space_group_name_H-M   'P 1'
#
loop_
_entity.id
_entity.type
_entity.pdbx_description
1 polymer ?
#
loop_
_entity_poly.entity_id
_entity_poly.type
_entity_poly.pdbx_seq_one_letter_code
_entity_poly.pdbx_strand_id
1 'polypeptide(L)'
;MTNIKQNNKKINTKLIIAVLVFSAFIGTFNETILNVALNPIMNDFHIDSGTAQWIITAYMLVTSVMVPITAFLYESFKTKKLYIIAMLFLLIGTVICAGSTSLLILILGRIVQAIGAGMLIPIMMSTVLLVSPKEKIGISMAICVSAVTLGPAFGPTISGIILQFLSWNMLFIILIPIVIIAIILEAIFIENASDLRKPKLDYLSVVLSMAGLVAIIYGISSIFNTFNVAIICFVIGIILIAIFAKRQTKLKEPMLNLNPFRFVPFGFGVLMVMVIMMICFTMNVIIPLYLEGALHTSSFVAGIVLLPAILCNAVAATCGGKILDKYGIKILIPGGFLLIAVSVFIMSMVNASTQVMTIAIIYIFIQIGVGLTMSPSQTSGLRYLPRDIYTHGVAIMNTFQ
;
A
#
# COMPACT_ATOMS: atom_id res chain seq x y z
N MET A 1 8.69 5.79 35.44
CA MET A 1 7.89 7.03 35.50
C MET A 1 8.85 8.20 35.32
N THR A 2 9.08 8.63 34.11
CA THR A 2 9.96 9.77 33.79
C THR A 2 9.08 10.90 33.30
N ASN A 3 9.09 11.99 34.07
CA ASN A 3 8.39 13.24 33.78
C ASN A 3 8.85 13.80 32.43
N ILE A 4 8.01 13.68 31.39
CA ILE A 4 8.15 14.45 30.17
C ILE A 4 7.79 15.89 30.56
N LYS A 5 8.78 16.77 30.59
CA LYS A 5 8.56 18.21 30.69
C LYS A 5 7.60 18.62 29.57
N GLN A 6 6.34 18.83 29.92
CA GLN A 6 5.35 19.50 29.10
C GLN A 6 5.85 20.92 28.85
N ASN A 7 6.49 21.12 27.70
CA ASN A 7 6.71 22.44 27.18
C ASN A 7 5.33 22.96 26.75
N ASN A 8 4.89 24.05 27.34
CA ASN A 8 3.53 24.63 27.37
C ASN A 8 3.01 25.15 26.02
N LYS A 9 3.27 24.48 24.87
CA LYS A 9 2.50 24.66 23.65
C LYS A 9 1.41 23.58 23.66
N LYS A 10 0.14 23.97 23.73
CA LYS A 10 -0.99 23.06 23.50
C LYS A 10 -0.79 22.39 22.14
N ILE A 11 -0.19 21.20 22.11
CA ILE A 11 -0.02 20.39 20.91
C ILE A 11 -1.43 20.11 20.38
N ASN A 12 -1.77 20.67 19.22
CA ASN A 12 -3.05 20.41 18.61
C ASN A 12 -3.01 19.05 17.93
N THR A 13 -3.22 17.98 18.74
CA THR A 13 -3.20 16.59 18.30
C THR A 13 -4.05 16.36 17.05
N LYS A 14 -5.20 17.03 16.92
CA LYS A 14 -6.06 16.91 15.74
C LYS A 14 -5.36 17.40 14.47
N LEU A 15 -4.62 18.50 14.57
CA LEU A 15 -3.92 19.08 13.44
C LEU A 15 -2.72 18.22 13.00
N ILE A 16 -1.98 17.67 13.97
CA ILE A 16 -0.91 16.72 13.70
C ILE A 16 -1.46 15.49 12.96
N ILE A 17 -2.54 14.89 13.48
CA ILE A 17 -3.19 13.74 12.83
C ILE A 17 -3.65 14.11 11.42
N ALA A 18 -4.28 15.28 11.22
CA ALA A 18 -4.74 15.71 9.91
C ALA A 18 -3.59 15.84 8.89
N VAL A 19 -2.45 16.41 9.29
CA VAL A 19 -1.26 16.55 8.43
C VAL A 19 -0.67 15.19 8.09
N LEU A 20 -0.51 14.30 9.07
CA LEU A 20 0.02 12.96 8.87
C LEU A 20 -0.88 12.13 7.93
N VAL A 21 -2.19 12.20 8.13
CA VAL A 21 -3.22 11.53 7.31
C VAL A 21 -3.20 12.07 5.89
N PHE A 22 -3.08 13.38 5.71
CA PHE A 22 -3.01 14.01 4.39
C PHE A 22 -1.78 13.53 3.61
N SER A 23 -0.61 13.49 4.24
CA SER A 23 0.63 13.03 3.59
C SER A 23 0.59 11.54 3.26
N ALA A 24 0.06 10.71 4.15
CA ALA A 24 -0.13 9.28 3.87
C ALA A 24 -1.14 9.07 2.72
N PHE A 25 -2.23 9.85 2.67
CA PHE A 25 -3.15 9.85 1.54
C PHE A 25 -2.45 10.18 0.23
N ILE A 26 -1.59 11.22 0.18
CA ILE A 26 -0.81 11.57 -1.02
C ILE A 26 0.08 10.39 -1.44
N GLY A 27 0.75 9.72 -0.50
CA GLY A 27 1.60 8.56 -0.78
C GLY A 27 0.84 7.40 -1.42
N THR A 28 -0.30 7.02 -0.84
CA THR A 28 -1.15 5.93 -1.35
C THR A 28 -1.91 6.30 -2.62
N PHE A 29 -2.31 7.57 -2.77
CA PHE A 29 -2.86 8.10 -4.02
C PHE A 29 -1.85 8.01 -5.17
N ASN A 30 -0.58 8.41 -4.92
CA ASN A 30 0.50 8.34 -5.90
C ASN A 30 0.84 6.89 -6.31
N GLU A 31 0.56 5.91 -5.47
CA GLU A 31 0.76 4.49 -5.78
C GLU A 31 -0.09 4.04 -6.97
N THR A 32 -1.35 4.48 -7.04
CA THR A 32 -2.34 4.01 -8.01
C THR A 32 -2.67 4.99 -9.14
N ILE A 33 -2.14 6.22 -9.08
CA ILE A 33 -2.43 7.27 -10.08
C ILE A 33 -2.06 6.85 -11.51
N LEU A 34 -1.08 5.96 -11.69
CA LEU A 34 -0.63 5.50 -13.01
C LEU A 34 -1.41 4.28 -13.53
N ASN A 35 -2.29 3.66 -12.75
CA ASN A 35 -3.01 2.47 -13.20
C ASN A 35 -3.83 2.73 -14.47
N VAL A 36 -4.42 3.93 -14.58
CA VAL A 36 -5.19 4.37 -15.76
C VAL A 36 -4.29 5.05 -16.80
N ALA A 37 -3.06 5.43 -16.45
CA ALA A 37 -2.13 6.09 -17.36
C ALA A 37 -1.25 5.12 -18.15
N LEU A 38 -1.32 3.82 -17.90
CA LEU A 38 -0.44 2.83 -18.55
C LEU A 38 -0.58 2.84 -20.06
N ASN A 39 -1.81 2.84 -20.59
CA ASN A 39 -2.03 2.87 -22.05
C ASN A 39 -1.50 4.14 -22.73
N PRO A 40 -1.78 5.36 -22.24
CA PRO A 40 -1.11 6.57 -22.73
C PRO A 40 0.41 6.49 -22.71
N ILE A 41 1.01 5.96 -21.63
CA ILE A 41 2.47 5.81 -21.51
C ILE A 41 3.01 4.76 -22.49
N MET A 42 2.31 3.63 -22.67
CA MET A 42 2.68 2.59 -23.64
C MET A 42 2.72 3.15 -25.06
N ASN A 43 1.74 3.96 -25.42
CA ASN A 43 1.67 4.60 -26.74
C ASN A 43 2.79 5.64 -26.93
N ASP A 44 3.09 6.43 -25.90
CA ASP A 44 4.10 7.51 -25.97
C ASP A 44 5.53 6.95 -26.06
N PHE A 45 5.84 5.90 -25.28
CA PHE A 45 7.15 5.26 -25.28
C PHE A 45 7.28 4.08 -26.24
N HIS A 46 6.22 3.70 -26.97
CA HIS A 46 6.17 2.56 -27.90
C HIS A 46 6.60 1.24 -27.23
N ILE A 47 6.08 0.95 -26.04
CA ILE A 47 6.41 -0.24 -25.24
C ILE A 47 5.19 -1.15 -25.06
N ASP A 48 5.45 -2.43 -24.82
CA ASP A 48 4.40 -3.41 -24.52
C ASP A 48 3.90 -3.30 -23.06
N SER A 49 2.77 -3.96 -22.78
CA SER A 49 2.14 -3.94 -21.45
C SER A 49 3.00 -4.59 -20.35
N GLY A 50 3.78 -5.62 -20.69
CA GLY A 50 4.67 -6.28 -19.74
C GLY A 50 5.80 -5.36 -19.29
N THR A 51 6.35 -4.59 -20.22
CA THR A 51 7.39 -3.58 -19.95
C THR A 51 6.80 -2.40 -19.18
N ALA A 52 5.62 -1.91 -19.54
CA ALA A 52 4.95 -0.82 -18.83
C ALA A 52 4.60 -1.18 -17.39
N GLN A 53 4.26 -2.44 -17.12
CA GLN A 53 3.93 -2.93 -15.77
C GLN A 53 5.08 -2.70 -14.76
N TRP A 54 6.34 -2.64 -15.22
CA TRP A 54 7.48 -2.34 -14.35
C TRP A 54 7.40 -0.96 -13.68
N ILE A 55 6.68 -0.01 -14.26
CA ILE A 55 6.46 1.32 -13.66
C ILE A 55 5.71 1.18 -12.32
N ILE A 56 4.74 0.27 -12.25
CA ILE A 56 3.96 -0.02 -11.05
C ILE A 56 4.72 -1.00 -10.15
N THR A 57 5.25 -2.09 -10.71
CA THR A 57 5.94 -3.15 -9.96
C THR A 57 7.16 -2.63 -9.22
N ALA A 58 8.00 -1.80 -9.87
CA ALA A 58 9.18 -1.21 -9.23
C ALA A 58 8.80 -0.32 -8.03
N TYR A 59 7.73 0.46 -8.15
CA TYR A 59 7.22 1.28 -7.06
C TYR A 59 6.77 0.42 -5.88
N MET A 60 5.90 -0.56 -6.12
CA MET A 60 5.37 -1.46 -5.07
C MET A 60 6.48 -2.24 -4.38
N LEU A 61 7.47 -2.73 -5.15
CA LEU A 61 8.62 -3.45 -4.62
C LEU A 61 9.41 -2.59 -3.63
N VAL A 62 9.77 -1.36 -4.04
CA VAL A 62 10.56 -0.47 -3.19
C VAL A 62 9.74 -0.03 -1.97
N THR A 63 8.45 0.26 -2.14
CA THR A 63 7.55 0.58 -1.03
C THR A 63 7.52 -0.55 0.01
N SER A 64 7.33 -1.79 -0.43
CA SER A 64 7.30 -2.98 0.45
C SER A 64 8.60 -3.17 1.23
N VAL A 65 9.75 -2.91 0.59
CA VAL A 65 11.07 -2.96 1.23
C VAL A 65 11.23 -1.86 2.27
N MET A 66 10.71 -0.66 2.00
CA MET A 66 10.86 0.49 2.91
C MET A 66 10.03 0.35 4.19
N VAL A 67 8.93 -0.39 4.19
CA VAL A 67 8.06 -0.56 5.37
C VAL A 67 8.84 -1.11 6.60
N PRO A 68 9.53 -2.25 6.53
CA PRO A 68 10.29 -2.76 7.68
C PRO A 68 11.49 -1.89 8.04
N ILE A 69 12.16 -1.27 7.06
CA ILE A 69 13.28 -0.34 7.29
C ILE A 69 12.80 0.88 8.07
N THR A 70 11.61 1.37 7.76
CA THR A 70 11.04 2.55 8.40
C THR A 70 10.80 2.36 9.89
N ALA A 71 10.43 1.15 10.34
CA ALA A 71 10.29 0.85 11.76
C ALA A 71 11.59 1.13 12.52
N PHE A 72 12.73 0.70 11.99
CA PHE A 72 14.05 0.99 12.52
C PHE A 72 14.40 2.49 12.45
N LEU A 73 14.15 3.14 11.30
CA LEU A 73 14.43 4.55 11.12
C LEU A 73 13.63 5.42 12.11
N TYR A 74 12.38 5.01 12.40
CA TYR A 74 11.50 5.71 13.34
C TYR A 74 12.04 5.70 14.78
N GLU A 75 12.67 4.61 15.21
CA GLU A 75 13.32 4.52 16.52
C GLU A 75 14.68 5.24 16.56
N SER A 76 15.34 5.40 15.41
CA SER A 76 16.68 5.96 15.29
C SER A 76 16.73 7.47 15.06
N PHE A 77 15.71 8.04 14.42
CA PHE A 77 15.65 9.44 14.00
C PHE A 77 14.45 10.17 14.58
N LYS A 78 14.59 11.50 14.73
CA LYS A 78 13.50 12.37 15.15
C LYS A 78 12.35 12.30 14.12
N THR A 79 11.14 12.08 14.60
CA THR A 79 9.92 11.91 13.78
C THR A 79 9.78 12.99 12.72
N LYS A 80 9.90 14.28 13.11
CA LYS A 80 9.82 15.42 12.18
C LYS A 80 10.84 15.33 11.05
N LYS A 81 12.11 15.05 11.38
CA LYS A 81 13.19 14.96 10.38
C LYS A 81 12.93 13.80 9.42
N LEU A 82 12.51 12.66 9.95
CA LEU A 82 12.24 11.46 9.15
C LEU A 82 11.07 11.69 8.18
N TYR A 83 10.01 12.34 8.65
CA TYR A 83 8.85 12.65 7.85
C TYR A 83 9.18 13.61 6.68
N ILE A 84 9.90 14.70 6.98
CA ILE A 84 10.35 15.65 5.95
C ILE A 84 11.24 14.95 4.91
N ILE A 85 12.15 14.07 5.34
CA ILE A 85 13.00 13.29 4.42
C ILE A 85 12.15 12.41 3.51
N ALA A 86 11.15 11.71 4.07
CA ALA A 86 10.23 10.88 3.29
C ALA A 86 9.50 11.70 2.20
N MET A 87 8.96 12.85 2.58
CA MET A 87 8.27 13.74 1.64
C MET A 87 9.20 14.38 0.62
N LEU A 88 10.46 14.64 0.96
CA LEU A 88 11.46 15.12 0.00
C LEU A 88 11.79 14.05 -1.04
N PHE A 89 11.92 12.77 -0.65
CA PHE A 89 12.07 11.67 -1.61
C PHE A 89 10.85 11.59 -2.54
N LEU A 90 9.64 11.69 -1.99
CA LEU A 90 8.42 11.72 -2.78
C LEU A 90 8.41 12.89 -3.78
N LEU A 91 8.80 14.10 -3.33
CA LEU A 91 8.86 15.30 -4.18
C LEU A 91 9.90 15.15 -5.30
N ILE A 92 11.13 14.76 -4.96
CA ILE A 92 12.23 14.59 -5.94
C ILE A 92 11.82 13.57 -7.00
N GLY A 93 11.30 12.41 -6.57
CA GLY A 93 10.81 11.40 -7.49
C GLY A 93 9.67 11.91 -8.37
N THR A 94 8.74 12.72 -7.82
CA THR A 94 7.64 13.33 -8.58
C THR A 94 8.17 14.29 -9.65
N VAL A 95 9.18 15.11 -9.34
CA VAL A 95 9.81 16.01 -10.31
C VAL A 95 10.53 15.22 -11.41
N ILE A 96 11.25 14.15 -11.07
CA ILE A 96 11.89 13.27 -12.07
C ILE A 96 10.83 12.64 -12.99
N CYS A 97 9.72 12.13 -12.43
CA CYS A 97 8.63 11.54 -13.24
C CYS A 97 7.95 12.59 -14.13
N ALA A 98 7.73 13.80 -13.63
CA ALA A 98 7.12 14.89 -14.40
C ALA A 98 7.95 15.28 -15.64
N GLY A 99 9.28 15.27 -15.52
CA GLY A 99 10.22 15.58 -16.60
C GLY A 99 10.73 14.35 -17.35
N SER A 100 10.16 13.16 -17.15
CA SER A 100 10.66 11.94 -17.78
C SER A 100 10.38 11.91 -19.29
N THR A 101 11.43 11.66 -20.07
CA THR A 101 11.41 11.53 -21.52
C THR A 101 11.67 10.08 -21.98
N SER A 102 11.86 9.17 -21.06
CA SER A 102 12.08 7.73 -21.33
C SER A 102 11.56 6.88 -20.18
N LEU A 103 11.25 5.63 -20.49
CA LEU A 103 10.80 4.64 -19.50
C LEU A 103 11.78 4.49 -18.34
N LEU A 104 13.09 4.45 -18.63
CA LEU A 104 14.12 4.29 -17.59
C LEU A 104 14.07 5.44 -16.58
N ILE A 105 13.98 6.69 -17.05
CA ILE A 105 13.90 7.87 -16.19
C ILE A 105 12.60 7.83 -15.37
N LEU A 106 11.48 7.41 -15.97
CA LEU A 106 10.21 7.26 -15.28
C LEU A 106 10.30 6.21 -14.17
N ILE A 107 10.87 5.03 -14.45
CA ILE A 107 11.07 3.98 -13.43
C ILE A 107 11.99 4.46 -12.31
N LEU A 108 13.09 5.13 -12.62
CA LEU A 108 14.00 5.69 -11.61
C LEU A 108 13.28 6.74 -10.73
N GLY A 109 12.48 7.60 -11.34
CA GLY A 109 11.63 8.55 -10.60
C GLY A 109 10.64 7.83 -9.68
N ARG A 110 10.00 6.75 -10.14
CA ARG A 110 9.09 5.91 -9.36
C ARG A 110 9.79 5.22 -8.18
N ILE A 111 11.01 4.74 -8.38
CA ILE A 111 11.83 4.16 -7.29
C ILE A 111 12.10 5.22 -6.21
N VAL A 112 12.51 6.42 -6.61
CA VAL A 112 12.76 7.52 -5.66
C VAL A 112 11.49 7.93 -4.92
N GLN A 113 10.34 8.04 -5.61
CA GLN A 113 9.03 8.28 -4.99
C GLN A 113 8.68 7.19 -3.96
N ALA A 114 8.89 5.93 -4.31
CA ALA A 114 8.54 4.77 -3.50
C ALA A 114 9.33 4.70 -2.19
N ILE A 115 10.60 5.14 -2.18
CA ILE A 115 11.38 5.28 -0.95
C ILE A 115 10.64 6.20 0.03
N GLY A 116 10.18 7.35 -0.43
CA GLY A 116 9.42 8.29 0.40
C GLY A 116 8.07 7.72 0.84
N ALA A 117 7.26 7.26 -0.12
CA ALA A 117 5.91 6.78 0.12
C ALA A 117 5.86 5.59 1.10
N GLY A 118 6.79 4.63 0.98
CA GLY A 118 6.88 3.46 1.85
C GLY A 118 7.19 3.80 3.31
N MET A 119 7.72 5.00 3.57
CA MET A 119 7.96 5.50 4.92
C MET A 119 6.73 6.14 5.56
N LEU A 120 5.83 6.74 4.78
CA LEU A 120 4.76 7.60 5.30
C LEU A 120 3.77 6.87 6.20
N ILE A 121 3.29 5.69 5.78
CA ILE A 121 2.28 4.92 6.52
C ILE A 121 2.82 4.45 7.89
N PRO A 122 3.98 3.76 7.98
CA PRO A 122 4.52 3.33 9.27
C PRO A 122 4.79 4.51 10.22
N ILE A 123 5.32 5.64 9.70
CA ILE A 123 5.58 6.83 10.53
C ILE A 123 4.26 7.44 11.02
N MET A 124 3.25 7.56 10.14
CA MET A 124 1.94 8.05 10.51
C MET A 124 1.32 7.19 11.62
N MET A 125 1.22 5.88 11.41
CA MET A 125 0.61 4.96 12.38
C MET A 125 1.31 5.02 13.75
N SER A 126 2.65 4.97 13.77
CA SER A 126 3.44 5.03 14.99
C SER A 126 3.29 6.38 15.71
N THR A 127 3.30 7.48 14.96
CA THR A 127 3.17 8.83 15.52
C THR A 127 1.77 9.05 16.09
N VAL A 128 0.72 8.67 15.36
CA VAL A 128 -0.67 8.81 15.81
C VAL A 128 -0.92 7.99 17.09
N LEU A 129 -0.34 6.80 17.19
CA LEU A 129 -0.43 5.97 18.39
C LEU A 129 0.18 6.67 19.62
N LEU A 130 1.29 7.40 19.45
CA LEU A 130 1.99 8.10 20.54
C LEU A 130 1.34 9.42 20.94
N VAL A 131 0.80 10.19 19.97
CA VAL A 131 0.24 11.51 20.25
C VAL A 131 -1.25 11.48 20.62
N SER A 132 -1.95 10.37 20.33
CA SER A 132 -3.39 10.26 20.62
C SER A 132 -3.65 9.96 22.10
N PRO A 133 -4.63 10.63 22.71
CA PRO A 133 -5.14 10.25 24.03
C PRO A 133 -5.63 8.79 24.03
N LYS A 134 -5.37 8.06 25.11
CA LYS A 134 -5.70 6.62 25.24
C LYS A 134 -7.15 6.30 24.85
N GLU A 135 -8.09 7.18 25.24
CA GLU A 135 -9.52 7.04 24.99
C GLU A 135 -9.90 7.26 23.52
N LYS A 136 -9.01 7.86 22.71
CA LYS A 136 -9.27 8.24 21.31
C LYS A 136 -8.37 7.54 20.31
N ILE A 137 -7.49 6.64 20.77
CA ILE A 137 -6.56 5.91 19.89
C ILE A 137 -7.33 5.17 18.77
N GLY A 138 -8.44 4.47 19.13
CA GLY A 138 -9.24 3.73 18.16
C GLY A 138 -9.81 4.62 17.03
N ILE A 139 -10.34 5.77 17.37
CA ILE A 139 -10.87 6.73 16.38
C ILE A 139 -9.74 7.30 15.52
N SER A 140 -8.61 7.67 16.15
CA SER A 140 -7.46 8.23 15.43
C SER A 140 -6.88 7.22 14.44
N MET A 141 -6.75 5.96 14.83
CA MET A 141 -6.28 4.88 13.96
C MET A 141 -7.28 4.57 12.84
N ALA A 142 -8.59 4.62 13.11
CA ALA A 142 -9.60 4.46 12.07
C ALA A 142 -9.51 5.55 10.99
N ILE A 143 -9.23 6.80 11.38
CA ILE A 143 -9.00 7.91 10.43
C ILE A 143 -7.76 7.62 9.57
N CYS A 144 -6.66 7.11 10.17
CA CYS A 144 -5.46 6.73 9.44
C CYS A 144 -5.74 5.63 8.40
N VAL A 145 -6.41 4.56 8.82
CA VAL A 145 -6.80 3.46 7.92
C VAL A 145 -7.70 3.95 6.79
N SER A 146 -8.66 4.84 7.09
CA SER A 146 -9.53 5.42 6.07
C SER A 146 -8.73 6.19 5.02
N ALA A 147 -7.71 6.95 5.39
CA ALA A 147 -6.86 7.68 4.44
C ALA A 147 -6.07 6.74 3.53
N VAL A 148 -5.49 5.69 4.11
CA VAL A 148 -4.76 4.66 3.35
C VAL A 148 -5.66 3.93 2.36
N THR A 149 -6.93 3.71 2.70
CA THR A 149 -7.90 3.06 1.82
C THR A 149 -8.43 4.00 0.73
N LEU A 150 -8.66 5.28 1.07
CA LEU A 150 -9.21 6.27 0.13
C LEU A 150 -8.18 6.72 -0.93
N GLY A 151 -6.87 6.72 -0.61
CA GLY A 151 -5.83 7.10 -1.55
C GLY A 151 -5.91 6.30 -2.87
N PRO A 152 -5.79 4.97 -2.83
CA PRO A 152 -5.93 4.12 -4.00
C PRO A 152 -7.30 4.21 -4.68
N ALA A 153 -8.34 4.55 -3.92
CA ALA A 153 -9.69 4.75 -4.45
C ALA A 153 -9.78 5.92 -5.42
N PHE A 154 -9.21 7.05 -5.02
CA PHE A 154 -9.26 8.28 -5.82
C PHE A 154 -8.21 8.34 -6.93
N GLY A 155 -7.11 7.58 -6.81
CA GLY A 155 -6.02 7.59 -7.79
C GLY A 155 -6.49 7.40 -9.23
N PRO A 156 -7.09 6.26 -9.59
CA PRO A 156 -7.55 6.00 -10.95
C PRO A 156 -8.61 7.00 -11.44
N THR A 157 -9.54 7.40 -10.56
CA THR A 157 -10.63 8.31 -10.95
C THR A 157 -10.10 9.71 -11.27
N ILE A 158 -9.25 10.28 -10.40
CA ILE A 158 -8.65 11.61 -10.64
C ILE A 158 -7.71 11.55 -11.83
N SER A 159 -6.92 10.48 -11.96
CA SER A 159 -6.07 10.24 -13.11
C SER A 159 -6.88 10.21 -14.41
N GLY A 160 -7.99 9.46 -14.45
CA GLY A 160 -8.87 9.39 -15.61
C GLY A 160 -9.46 10.74 -16.01
N ILE A 161 -9.84 11.58 -15.04
CA ILE A 161 -10.33 12.95 -15.30
C ILE A 161 -9.21 13.81 -15.91
N ILE A 162 -8.00 13.76 -15.33
CA ILE A 162 -6.87 14.57 -15.82
C ILE A 162 -6.49 14.14 -17.23
N LEU A 163 -6.41 12.83 -17.49
CA LEU A 163 -6.01 12.26 -18.78
C LEU A 163 -7.04 12.53 -19.91
N GLN A 164 -8.26 12.90 -19.59
CA GLN A 164 -9.23 13.33 -20.58
C GLN A 164 -8.83 14.63 -21.28
N PHE A 165 -8.12 15.51 -20.59
CA PHE A 165 -7.80 16.86 -21.08
C PHE A 165 -6.30 17.12 -21.22
N LEU A 166 -5.46 16.35 -20.51
CA LEU A 166 -4.04 16.61 -20.35
C LEU A 166 -3.21 15.33 -20.56
N SER A 167 -1.91 15.49 -20.81
CA SER A 167 -0.97 14.38 -20.91
C SER A 167 -0.69 13.71 -19.56
N TRP A 168 -0.19 12.48 -19.59
CA TRP A 168 0.12 11.71 -18.38
C TRP A 168 1.17 12.36 -17.46
N ASN A 169 2.09 13.18 -18.00
CA ASN A 169 3.08 13.93 -17.21
C ASN A 169 2.40 14.90 -16.24
N MET A 170 1.22 15.45 -16.61
CA MET A 170 0.47 16.39 -15.77
C MET A 170 -0.01 15.77 -14.48
N LEU A 171 -0.15 14.44 -14.40
CA LEU A 171 -0.44 13.73 -13.16
C LEU A 171 0.63 14.02 -12.09
N PHE A 172 1.89 14.07 -12.49
CA PHE A 172 2.99 14.39 -11.59
C PHE A 172 3.13 15.89 -11.35
N ILE A 173 2.96 16.72 -12.39
CA ILE A 173 3.08 18.18 -12.27
C ILE A 173 2.06 18.73 -11.26
N ILE A 174 0.81 18.25 -11.30
CA ILE A 174 -0.24 18.66 -10.37
C ILE A 174 0.07 18.19 -8.93
N LEU A 175 0.76 17.06 -8.77
CA LEU A 175 1.16 16.57 -7.45
C LEU A 175 2.26 17.40 -6.80
N ILE A 176 3.16 18.03 -7.57
CA ILE A 176 4.28 18.82 -7.04
C ILE A 176 3.82 19.87 -6.02
N PRO A 177 2.90 20.82 -6.35
CA PRO A 177 2.46 21.81 -5.38
C PRO A 177 1.77 21.21 -4.16
N ILE A 178 1.04 20.09 -4.33
CA ILE A 178 0.34 19.40 -3.24
C ILE A 178 1.36 18.81 -2.26
N VAL A 179 2.42 18.18 -2.76
CA VAL A 179 3.51 17.63 -1.94
C VAL A 179 4.28 18.73 -1.24
N ILE A 180 4.55 19.88 -1.91
CA ILE A 180 5.21 21.04 -1.30
C ILE A 180 4.37 21.59 -0.14
N ILE A 181 3.05 21.75 -0.33
CA ILE A 181 2.14 22.19 0.74
C ILE A 181 2.19 21.21 1.92
N ALA A 182 2.19 19.90 1.66
CA ALA A 182 2.30 18.90 2.72
C ALA A 182 3.62 19.04 3.50
N ILE A 183 4.76 19.21 2.82
CA ILE A 183 6.07 19.44 3.46
C ILE A 183 6.03 20.69 4.36
N ILE A 184 5.42 21.77 3.90
CA ILE A 184 5.31 23.02 4.68
C ILE A 184 4.46 22.78 5.93
N LEU A 185 3.30 22.12 5.78
CA LEU A 185 2.43 21.78 6.90
C LEU A 185 3.15 20.89 7.92
N GLU A 186 3.91 19.90 7.46
CA GLU A 186 4.71 19.03 8.32
C GLU A 186 5.82 19.80 9.06
N ALA A 187 6.50 20.69 8.36
CA ALA A 187 7.54 21.51 8.97
C ALA A 187 6.99 22.44 10.08
N ILE A 188 5.75 22.88 9.96
CA ILE A 188 5.11 23.77 10.94
C ILE A 188 4.50 22.98 12.10
N PHE A 189 3.77 21.89 11.82
CA PHE A 189 2.88 21.25 12.79
C PHE A 189 3.41 19.96 13.40
N ILE A 190 4.35 19.24 12.75
CA ILE A 190 4.90 18.02 13.31
C ILE A 190 5.98 18.34 14.34
N GLU A 191 5.79 17.84 15.55
CA GLU A 191 6.78 17.82 16.62
C GLU A 191 7.39 16.43 16.80
N ASN A 192 8.54 16.35 17.49
CA ASN A 192 9.18 15.07 17.75
C ASN A 192 8.42 14.29 18.82
N ALA A 193 7.79 13.20 18.43
CA ALA A 193 6.99 12.35 19.30
C ALA A 193 7.72 11.08 19.78
N SER A 194 8.81 10.67 19.11
CA SER A 194 9.51 9.42 19.41
C SER A 194 10.64 9.61 20.43
N ASP A 195 10.71 8.73 21.40
CA ASP A 195 11.89 8.52 22.24
C ASP A 195 12.92 7.73 21.44
N LEU A 196 14.08 8.33 21.19
CA LEU A 196 15.14 7.72 20.39
C LEU A 196 15.79 6.60 21.20
N ARG A 197 15.63 5.35 20.77
CA ARG A 197 16.24 4.17 21.37
C ARG A 197 17.57 3.78 20.73
N LYS A 198 17.89 4.29 19.53
CA LYS A 198 19.09 3.97 18.73
C LYS A 198 19.39 2.47 18.66
N PRO A 199 18.45 1.64 18.22
CA PRO A 199 18.70 0.22 18.04
C PRO A 199 19.86 0.02 17.06
N LYS A 200 20.58 -1.08 17.19
CA LYS A 200 21.66 -1.41 16.23
C LYS A 200 21.02 -1.95 14.97
N LEU A 201 21.22 -1.26 13.84
CA LEU A 201 20.75 -1.73 12.54
C LEU A 201 21.47 -3.02 12.17
N ASP A 202 20.72 -4.07 11.95
CA ASP A 202 21.25 -5.27 11.33
C ASP A 202 21.24 -5.12 9.80
N TYR A 203 22.28 -4.47 9.26
CA TYR A 203 22.43 -4.23 7.81
C TYR A 203 22.28 -5.52 6.99
N LEU A 204 22.73 -6.66 7.51
CA LEU A 204 22.61 -7.92 6.79
C LEU A 204 21.15 -8.37 6.66
N SER A 205 20.34 -8.18 7.69
CA SER A 205 18.89 -8.45 7.61
C SER A 205 18.18 -7.55 6.61
N VAL A 206 18.54 -6.27 6.54
CA VAL A 206 18.00 -5.34 5.53
C VAL A 206 18.35 -5.82 4.13
N VAL A 207 19.63 -6.11 3.86
CA VAL A 207 20.08 -6.58 2.53
C VAL A 207 19.41 -7.90 2.15
N LEU A 208 19.30 -8.86 3.08
CA LEU A 208 18.66 -10.15 2.82
C LEU A 208 17.17 -10.01 2.48
N SER A 209 16.43 -9.16 3.22
CA SER A 209 15.01 -8.92 2.95
C SER A 209 14.82 -8.22 1.61
N MET A 210 15.62 -7.19 1.33
CA MET A 210 15.57 -6.45 0.06
C MET A 210 15.87 -7.36 -1.13
N ALA A 211 17.05 -8.01 -1.11
CA ALA A 211 17.48 -8.88 -2.19
C ALA A 211 16.51 -10.07 -2.39
N GLY A 212 15.99 -10.62 -1.30
CA GLY A 212 15.01 -11.71 -1.35
C GLY A 212 13.69 -11.29 -1.99
N LEU A 213 13.11 -10.15 -1.59
CA LEU A 213 11.88 -9.64 -2.18
C LEU A 213 12.07 -9.25 -3.66
N VAL A 214 13.16 -8.56 -3.98
CA VAL A 214 13.50 -8.21 -5.38
C VAL A 214 13.60 -9.46 -6.24
N ALA A 215 14.30 -10.48 -5.76
CA ALA A 215 14.50 -11.73 -6.51
C ALA A 215 13.18 -12.50 -6.71
N ILE A 216 12.29 -12.56 -5.70
CA ILE A 216 10.97 -13.19 -5.81
C ILE A 216 10.12 -12.44 -6.84
N ILE A 217 10.00 -11.12 -6.71
CA ILE A 217 9.14 -10.33 -7.59
C ILE A 217 9.66 -10.36 -9.03
N TYR A 218 10.98 -10.23 -9.23
CA TYR A 218 11.59 -10.36 -10.55
C TYR A 218 11.35 -11.75 -11.15
N GLY A 219 11.49 -12.81 -10.34
CA GLY A 219 11.22 -14.17 -10.77
C GLY A 219 9.77 -14.36 -11.25
N ILE A 220 8.79 -13.85 -10.48
CA ILE A 220 7.37 -13.92 -10.86
C ILE A 220 7.11 -13.10 -12.13
N SER A 221 7.61 -11.87 -12.21
CA SER A 221 7.37 -10.96 -13.33
C SER A 221 8.00 -11.44 -14.65
N SER A 222 9.09 -12.19 -14.58
CA SER A 222 9.84 -12.65 -15.76
C SER A 222 9.46 -14.05 -16.23
N ILE A 223 8.48 -14.71 -15.60
CA ILE A 223 8.15 -16.12 -15.83
C ILE A 223 7.76 -16.41 -17.29
N PHE A 224 7.07 -15.48 -17.93
CA PHE A 224 6.62 -15.62 -19.33
C PHE A 224 7.68 -15.21 -20.36
N ASN A 225 8.68 -14.42 -19.97
CA ASN A 225 9.71 -13.91 -20.87
C ASN A 225 10.99 -14.77 -20.85
N THR A 226 11.46 -15.17 -19.65
CA THR A 226 12.73 -15.89 -19.45
C THR A 226 12.56 -16.92 -18.34
N PHE A 227 11.89 -18.02 -18.65
CA PHE A 227 11.45 -19.03 -17.68
C PHE A 227 12.58 -19.55 -16.77
N ASN A 228 13.74 -19.88 -17.34
CA ASN A 228 14.88 -20.41 -16.56
C ASN A 228 15.43 -19.38 -15.57
N VAL A 229 15.60 -18.12 -16.01
CA VAL A 229 16.08 -17.04 -15.15
C VAL A 229 15.04 -16.73 -14.07
N ALA A 230 13.77 -16.75 -14.43
CA ALA A 230 12.65 -16.53 -13.51
C ALA A 230 12.65 -17.52 -12.35
N ILE A 231 12.77 -18.83 -12.64
CA ILE A 231 12.83 -19.89 -11.62
C ILE A 231 14.07 -19.72 -10.73
N ILE A 232 15.25 -19.46 -11.32
CA ILE A 232 16.47 -19.26 -10.56
C ILE A 232 16.32 -18.08 -9.59
N CYS A 233 15.83 -16.94 -10.08
CA CYS A 233 15.60 -15.76 -9.25
C CYS A 233 14.57 -16.03 -8.14
N PHE A 234 13.48 -16.72 -8.46
CA PHE A 234 12.45 -17.08 -7.49
C PHE A 234 12.99 -17.98 -6.37
N VAL A 235 13.77 -19.01 -6.73
CA VAL A 235 14.39 -19.93 -5.76
C VAL A 235 15.41 -19.19 -4.90
N ILE A 236 16.28 -18.37 -5.51
CA ILE A 236 17.25 -17.53 -4.76
C ILE A 236 16.51 -16.62 -3.80
N GLY A 237 15.42 -15.97 -4.24
CA GLY A 237 14.62 -15.10 -3.40
C GLY A 237 14.01 -15.83 -2.19
N ILE A 238 13.47 -17.02 -2.37
CA ILE A 238 12.96 -17.86 -1.27
C ILE A 238 14.09 -18.21 -0.29
N ILE A 239 15.28 -18.59 -0.78
CA ILE A 239 16.43 -18.91 0.06
C ILE A 239 16.85 -17.69 0.88
N LEU A 240 16.95 -16.51 0.26
CA LEU A 240 17.30 -15.27 0.97
C LEU A 240 16.29 -14.88 2.04
N ILE A 241 14.99 -15.01 1.76
CA ILE A 241 13.94 -14.76 2.76
C ILE A 241 13.97 -15.82 3.88
N ALA A 242 14.26 -17.07 3.58
CA ALA A 242 14.43 -18.11 4.59
C ALA A 242 15.64 -17.85 5.51
N ILE A 243 16.78 -17.40 4.94
CA ILE A 243 17.96 -16.97 5.70
C ILE A 243 17.63 -15.75 6.57
N PHE A 244 16.92 -14.75 6.01
CA PHE A 244 16.42 -13.60 6.75
C PHE A 244 15.55 -14.05 7.94
N ALA A 245 14.52 -14.88 7.69
CA ALA A 245 13.63 -15.38 8.72
C ALA A 245 14.38 -16.13 9.84
N LYS A 246 15.30 -17.04 9.48
CA LYS A 246 16.15 -17.76 10.44
C LYS A 246 17.04 -16.82 11.25
N ARG A 247 17.52 -15.73 10.63
CA ARG A 247 18.30 -14.72 11.33
C ARG A 247 17.46 -13.95 12.34
N GLN A 248 16.25 -13.51 11.95
CA GLN A 248 15.32 -12.80 12.83
C GLN A 248 14.97 -13.61 14.10
N THR A 249 14.88 -14.94 14.00
CA THR A 249 14.61 -15.78 15.18
C THR A 249 15.79 -15.91 16.13
N LYS A 250 17.02 -15.57 15.71
CA LYS A 250 18.26 -15.67 16.52
C LYS A 250 18.70 -14.33 17.12
N LEU A 251 18.23 -13.21 16.60
CA LEU A 251 18.60 -11.88 17.11
C LEU A 251 17.88 -11.59 18.42
N LYS A 252 18.56 -10.92 19.35
CA LYS A 252 17.96 -10.44 20.62
C LYS A 252 16.96 -9.32 20.39
N GLU A 253 17.25 -8.45 19.42
CA GLU A 253 16.39 -7.35 18.99
C GLU A 253 16.12 -7.51 17.47
N PRO A 254 15.18 -8.39 17.09
CA PRO A 254 14.88 -8.62 15.68
C PRO A 254 14.16 -7.42 15.08
N MET A 255 14.50 -7.06 13.83
CA MET A 255 13.79 -6.05 13.06
C MET A 255 12.31 -6.43 12.87
N LEU A 256 12.03 -7.72 12.69
CA LEU A 256 10.69 -8.28 12.59
C LEU A 256 10.60 -9.55 13.44
N ASN A 257 9.86 -9.50 14.55
CA ASN A 257 9.64 -10.66 15.40
C ASN A 257 8.64 -11.62 14.74
N LEU A 258 9.10 -12.82 14.37
CA LEU A 258 8.30 -13.83 13.67
C LEU A 258 7.49 -14.75 14.59
N ASN A 259 7.56 -14.55 15.92
CA ASN A 259 6.79 -15.36 16.88
C ASN A 259 5.27 -15.37 16.64
N PRO A 260 4.62 -14.32 16.08
CA PRO A 260 3.21 -14.38 15.71
C PRO A 260 2.85 -15.58 14.83
N PHE A 261 3.74 -16.03 13.93
CA PHE A 261 3.49 -17.21 13.10
C PHE A 261 3.37 -18.55 13.85
N ARG A 262 3.76 -18.61 15.12
CA ARG A 262 3.49 -19.78 15.97
C ARG A 262 2.00 -19.96 16.26
N PHE A 263 1.22 -18.91 16.10
CA PHE A 263 -0.23 -18.97 16.26
C PHE A 263 -0.87 -19.25 14.89
N VAL A 264 -1.37 -20.47 14.71
CA VAL A 264 -1.98 -20.93 13.45
C VAL A 264 -3.07 -19.98 12.93
N PRO A 265 -4.00 -19.44 13.77
CA PRO A 265 -5.00 -18.48 13.29
C PRO A 265 -4.39 -17.20 12.72
N PHE A 266 -3.24 -16.76 13.23
CA PHE A 266 -2.53 -15.61 12.70
C PHE A 266 -2.00 -15.87 11.29
N GLY A 267 -1.37 -17.03 11.06
CA GLY A 267 -0.87 -17.44 9.74
C GLY A 267 -1.98 -17.50 8.69
N PHE A 268 -3.15 -18.05 9.05
CA PHE A 268 -4.32 -18.03 8.17
C PHE A 268 -4.83 -16.59 7.90
N GLY A 269 -4.84 -15.71 8.92
CA GLY A 269 -5.20 -14.31 8.76
C GLY A 269 -4.30 -13.59 7.76
N VAL A 270 -2.98 -13.79 7.86
CA VAL A 270 -1.98 -13.24 6.92
C VAL A 270 -2.24 -13.74 5.50
N LEU A 271 -2.44 -15.06 5.32
CA LEU A 271 -2.70 -15.65 4.01
C LEU A 271 -3.98 -15.07 3.37
N MET A 272 -5.06 -14.94 4.14
CA MET A 272 -6.32 -14.36 3.66
C MET A 272 -6.13 -12.92 3.21
N VAL A 273 -5.44 -12.10 4.01
CA VAL A 273 -5.15 -10.69 3.67
C VAL A 273 -4.31 -10.61 2.39
N MET A 274 -3.29 -11.45 2.26
CA MET A 274 -2.45 -11.50 1.06
C MET A 274 -3.28 -11.84 -0.19
N VAL A 275 -4.14 -12.86 -0.15
CA VAL A 275 -5.01 -13.24 -1.28
C VAL A 275 -5.97 -12.10 -1.65
N ILE A 276 -6.58 -11.44 -0.65
CA ILE A 276 -7.49 -10.32 -0.88
C ILE A 276 -6.74 -9.17 -1.58
N MET A 277 -5.54 -8.84 -1.13
CA MET A 277 -4.73 -7.77 -1.72
C MET A 277 -4.26 -8.11 -3.13
N MET A 278 -3.86 -9.36 -3.39
CA MET A 278 -3.54 -9.81 -4.74
C MET A 278 -4.72 -9.59 -5.70
N ILE A 279 -5.93 -9.92 -5.29
CA ILE A 279 -7.15 -9.69 -6.10
C ILE A 279 -7.38 -8.19 -6.31
N CYS A 280 -7.31 -7.40 -5.25
CA CYS A 280 -7.49 -5.95 -5.30
C CYS A 280 -6.55 -5.27 -6.30
N PHE A 281 -5.25 -5.48 -6.15
CA PHE A 281 -4.25 -4.84 -7.00
C PHE A 281 -4.33 -5.33 -8.44
N THR A 282 -4.53 -6.64 -8.65
CA THR A 282 -4.71 -7.22 -9.99
C THR A 282 -5.89 -6.58 -10.71
N MET A 283 -7.05 -6.48 -10.07
CA MET A 283 -8.24 -5.89 -10.70
C MET A 283 -8.09 -4.38 -10.94
N ASN A 284 -7.42 -3.66 -10.06
CA ASN A 284 -7.15 -2.22 -10.25
C ASN A 284 -6.25 -1.92 -11.46
N VAL A 285 -5.47 -2.87 -11.92
CA VAL A 285 -4.63 -2.75 -13.12
C VAL A 285 -5.30 -3.35 -14.36
N ILE A 286 -5.84 -4.56 -14.24
CA ILE A 286 -6.42 -5.29 -15.39
C ILE A 286 -7.67 -4.58 -15.92
N ILE A 287 -8.55 -4.07 -15.06
CA ILE A 287 -9.81 -3.45 -15.50
C ILE A 287 -9.55 -2.22 -16.38
N PRO A 288 -8.74 -1.21 -16.00
CA PRO A 288 -8.41 -0.11 -16.89
C PRO A 288 -7.75 -0.56 -18.19
N LEU A 289 -6.75 -1.46 -18.12
CA LEU A 289 -6.09 -1.99 -19.31
C LEU A 289 -7.07 -2.67 -20.27
N TYR A 290 -8.02 -3.42 -19.75
CA TYR A 290 -9.04 -4.09 -20.55
C TYR A 290 -10.03 -3.09 -21.17
N LEU A 291 -10.53 -2.13 -20.39
CA LEU A 291 -11.46 -1.11 -20.86
C LEU A 291 -10.85 -0.24 -21.97
N GLU A 292 -9.61 0.19 -21.79
CA GLU A 292 -8.92 1.03 -22.76
C GLU A 292 -8.37 0.21 -23.94
N GLY A 293 -7.76 -0.95 -23.69
CA GLY A 293 -7.11 -1.76 -24.71
C GLY A 293 -8.06 -2.60 -25.56
N ALA A 294 -9.03 -3.31 -24.95
CA ALA A 294 -9.93 -4.21 -25.64
C ALA A 294 -11.25 -3.57 -26.06
N LEU A 295 -11.80 -2.67 -25.22
CA LEU A 295 -13.06 -1.99 -25.49
C LEU A 295 -12.88 -0.57 -26.05
N HIS A 296 -11.64 -0.12 -26.23
CA HIS A 296 -11.29 1.20 -26.76
C HIS A 296 -12.01 2.37 -26.08
N THR A 297 -12.25 2.25 -24.76
CA THR A 297 -12.85 3.33 -23.99
C THR A 297 -11.81 4.37 -23.61
N SER A 298 -12.26 5.57 -23.24
CA SER A 298 -11.33 6.59 -22.72
C SER A 298 -10.85 6.27 -21.30
N SER A 299 -9.67 6.77 -20.94
CA SER A 299 -9.11 6.68 -19.58
C SER A 299 -10.07 7.27 -18.53
N PHE A 300 -10.91 8.24 -18.90
CA PHE A 300 -11.96 8.78 -18.07
C PHE A 300 -13.02 7.73 -17.71
N VAL A 301 -13.50 6.97 -18.69
CA VAL A 301 -14.48 5.89 -18.45
C VAL A 301 -13.85 4.81 -17.57
N ALA A 302 -12.60 4.42 -17.84
CA ALA A 302 -11.87 3.46 -17.03
C ALA A 302 -11.76 3.91 -15.55
N GLY A 303 -11.43 5.18 -15.31
CA GLY A 303 -11.35 5.75 -13.96
C GLY A 303 -12.71 5.82 -13.24
N ILE A 304 -13.78 6.21 -13.97
CA ILE A 304 -15.14 6.29 -13.39
C ILE A 304 -15.71 4.90 -13.03
N VAL A 305 -15.40 3.88 -13.81
CA VAL A 305 -15.87 2.50 -13.53
C VAL A 305 -15.33 1.99 -12.19
N LEU A 306 -14.11 2.40 -11.79
CA LEU A 306 -13.52 1.96 -10.53
C LEU A 306 -14.14 2.64 -9.31
N LEU A 307 -14.59 3.90 -9.43
CA LEU A 307 -15.05 4.71 -8.28
C LEU A 307 -16.22 4.09 -7.51
N PRO A 308 -17.36 3.70 -8.14
CA PRO A 308 -18.50 3.12 -7.42
C PRO A 308 -18.11 1.85 -6.67
N ALA A 309 -17.26 1.02 -7.27
CA ALA A 309 -16.82 -0.24 -6.68
C ALA A 309 -16.03 -0.01 -5.39
N ILE A 310 -15.13 0.98 -5.39
CA ILE A 310 -14.31 1.32 -4.22
C ILE A 310 -15.17 1.97 -3.12
N LEU A 311 -16.14 2.81 -3.49
CA LEU A 311 -17.10 3.34 -2.51
C LEU A 311 -17.94 2.23 -1.87
N CYS A 312 -18.39 1.25 -2.66
CA CYS A 312 -19.08 0.07 -2.14
C CYS A 312 -18.18 -0.78 -1.23
N ASN A 313 -16.87 -0.89 -1.53
CA ASN A 313 -15.90 -1.53 -0.65
C ASN A 313 -15.85 -0.84 0.72
N ALA A 314 -15.74 0.48 0.76
CA ALA A 314 -15.67 1.24 2.01
C ALA A 314 -16.94 1.06 2.87
N VAL A 315 -18.12 1.05 2.23
CA VAL A 315 -19.40 0.77 2.91
C VAL A 315 -19.43 -0.68 3.41
N ALA A 316 -19.03 -1.64 2.55
CA ALA A 316 -19.00 -3.06 2.90
C ALA A 316 -18.01 -3.35 4.05
N ALA A 317 -16.85 -2.70 4.08
CA ALA A 317 -15.88 -2.83 5.17
C ALA A 317 -16.46 -2.37 6.51
N THR A 318 -17.19 -1.25 6.50
CA THR A 318 -17.88 -0.73 7.69
C THR A 318 -19.01 -1.67 8.16
N CYS A 319 -19.81 -2.20 7.22
CA CYS A 319 -20.83 -3.19 7.49
C CYS A 319 -20.24 -4.52 7.96
N GLY A 320 -19.12 -4.94 7.36
CA GLY A 320 -18.41 -6.17 7.70
C GLY A 320 -18.00 -6.23 9.17
N GLY A 321 -17.53 -5.10 9.75
CA GLY A 321 -17.24 -5.02 11.18
C GLY A 321 -18.48 -5.29 12.06
N LYS A 322 -19.62 -4.69 11.73
CA LYS A 322 -20.89 -4.91 12.46
C LYS A 322 -21.43 -6.32 12.30
N ILE A 323 -21.31 -6.90 11.10
CA ILE A 323 -21.73 -8.28 10.80
C ILE A 323 -20.83 -9.26 11.54
N LEU A 324 -19.51 -8.98 11.62
CA LEU A 324 -18.55 -9.77 12.36
C LEU A 324 -18.94 -9.88 13.84
N ASP A 325 -19.32 -8.76 14.45
CA ASP A 325 -19.72 -8.72 15.86
C ASP A 325 -21.02 -9.51 16.11
N LYS A 326 -21.94 -9.55 15.15
CA LYS A 326 -23.24 -10.22 15.27
C LYS A 326 -23.24 -11.69 14.89
N TYR A 327 -22.60 -12.05 13.78
CA TYR A 327 -22.67 -13.41 13.18
C TYR A 327 -21.35 -14.17 13.28
N GLY A 328 -20.27 -13.50 13.67
CA GLY A 328 -18.97 -14.11 13.84
C GLY A 328 -18.21 -14.36 12.53
N ILE A 329 -16.97 -14.85 12.69
CA ILE A 329 -16.01 -15.06 11.60
C ILE A 329 -16.44 -16.17 10.66
N LYS A 330 -17.08 -17.22 11.20
CA LYS A 330 -17.37 -18.48 10.48
C LYS A 330 -18.32 -18.32 9.28
N ILE A 331 -19.19 -17.33 9.28
CA ILE A 331 -20.13 -17.07 8.19
C ILE A 331 -19.60 -15.97 7.27
N LEU A 332 -19.06 -14.90 7.85
CA LEU A 332 -18.69 -13.70 7.12
C LEU A 332 -17.50 -13.93 6.18
N ILE A 333 -16.42 -14.56 6.67
CA ILE A 333 -15.21 -14.76 5.86
C ILE A 333 -15.49 -15.73 4.69
N PRO A 334 -16.04 -16.94 4.87
CA PRO A 334 -16.35 -17.83 3.75
C PRO A 334 -17.36 -17.22 2.77
N GLY A 335 -18.40 -16.55 3.27
CA GLY A 335 -19.41 -15.89 2.42
C GLY A 335 -18.82 -14.77 1.57
N GLY A 336 -17.94 -13.96 2.12
CA GLY A 336 -17.25 -12.91 1.37
C GLY A 336 -16.26 -13.46 0.35
N PHE A 337 -15.48 -14.49 0.69
CA PHE A 337 -14.61 -15.18 -0.28
C PHE A 337 -15.38 -15.85 -1.39
N LEU A 338 -16.54 -16.47 -1.09
CA LEU A 338 -17.42 -17.04 -2.10
C LEU A 338 -17.93 -15.97 -3.07
N LEU A 339 -18.35 -14.81 -2.54
CA LEU A 339 -18.77 -13.69 -3.36
C LEU A 339 -17.65 -13.21 -4.29
N ILE A 340 -16.40 -13.07 -3.77
CA ILE A 340 -15.23 -12.75 -4.58
C ILE A 340 -15.01 -13.80 -5.67
N ALA A 341 -14.98 -15.08 -5.31
CA ALA A 341 -14.70 -16.18 -6.22
C ALA A 341 -15.73 -16.26 -7.37
N VAL A 342 -17.01 -16.17 -7.05
CA VAL A 342 -18.09 -16.15 -8.06
C VAL A 342 -17.97 -14.92 -8.95
N SER A 343 -17.73 -13.74 -8.39
CA SER A 343 -17.63 -12.52 -9.18
C SER A 343 -16.37 -12.49 -10.08
N VAL A 344 -15.24 -13.01 -9.60
CA VAL A 344 -14.02 -13.16 -10.43
C VAL A 344 -14.24 -14.22 -11.52
N PHE A 345 -14.94 -15.30 -11.23
CA PHE A 345 -15.30 -16.30 -12.24
C PHE A 345 -16.20 -15.70 -13.33
N ILE A 346 -17.21 -14.90 -12.95
CA ILE A 346 -18.05 -14.20 -13.94
C ILE A 346 -17.20 -13.19 -14.73
N MET A 347 -16.27 -12.48 -14.07
CA MET A 347 -15.35 -11.57 -14.75
C MET A 347 -14.47 -12.29 -15.79
N SER A 348 -14.09 -13.54 -15.56
CA SER A 348 -13.29 -14.31 -16.53
C SER A 348 -14.05 -14.66 -17.82
N MET A 349 -15.39 -14.56 -17.83
CA MET A 349 -16.23 -14.77 -19.01
C MET A 349 -16.44 -13.51 -19.85
N VAL A 350 -15.93 -12.37 -19.41
CA VAL A 350 -16.02 -11.09 -20.11
C VAL A 350 -15.22 -11.13 -21.42
N ASN A 351 -15.80 -10.60 -22.49
CA ASN A 351 -15.21 -10.55 -23.83
C ASN A 351 -15.40 -9.15 -24.47
N ALA A 352 -14.80 -8.92 -25.63
CA ALA A 352 -14.82 -7.63 -26.32
C ALA A 352 -16.22 -7.09 -26.68
N SER A 353 -17.27 -7.93 -26.62
CA SER A 353 -18.66 -7.49 -26.84
C SER A 353 -19.39 -7.15 -25.52
N THR A 354 -18.74 -7.33 -24.38
CA THR A 354 -19.35 -7.09 -23.06
C THR A 354 -19.49 -5.59 -22.82
N GLN A 355 -20.67 -5.15 -22.38
CA GLN A 355 -20.92 -3.75 -22.06
C GLN A 355 -20.12 -3.31 -20.85
N VAL A 356 -19.58 -2.08 -20.87
CA VAL A 356 -18.81 -1.46 -19.76
C VAL A 356 -19.58 -1.50 -18.44
N MET A 357 -20.91 -1.28 -18.48
CA MET A 357 -21.76 -1.33 -17.29
C MET A 357 -21.77 -2.70 -16.62
N THR A 358 -21.72 -3.79 -17.39
CA THR A 358 -21.64 -5.16 -16.87
C THR A 358 -20.34 -5.36 -16.10
N ILE A 359 -19.21 -4.90 -16.65
CA ILE A 359 -17.90 -4.96 -16.01
C ILE A 359 -17.90 -4.16 -14.69
N ALA A 360 -18.48 -2.96 -14.72
CA ALA A 360 -18.61 -2.12 -13.53
C ALA A 360 -19.41 -2.83 -12.41
N ILE A 361 -20.54 -3.46 -12.76
CA ILE A 361 -21.38 -4.18 -11.79
C ILE A 361 -20.63 -5.38 -11.20
N ILE A 362 -19.99 -6.20 -12.03
CA ILE A 362 -19.20 -7.35 -11.55
C ILE A 362 -18.09 -6.86 -10.61
N TYR A 363 -17.42 -5.77 -10.97
CA TYR A 363 -16.34 -5.22 -10.14
C TYR A 363 -16.86 -4.68 -8.78
N ILE A 364 -18.06 -4.10 -8.74
CA ILE A 364 -18.72 -3.70 -7.49
C ILE A 364 -18.90 -4.93 -6.57
N PHE A 365 -19.34 -6.06 -7.09
CA PHE A 365 -19.50 -7.27 -6.27
C PHE A 365 -18.17 -7.83 -5.77
N ILE A 366 -17.11 -7.80 -6.59
CA ILE A 366 -15.75 -8.13 -6.14
C ILE A 366 -15.35 -7.25 -4.97
N GLN A 367 -15.51 -5.94 -5.09
CA GLN A 367 -15.12 -4.97 -4.07
C GLN A 367 -15.97 -5.03 -2.80
N ILE A 368 -17.24 -5.38 -2.91
CA ILE A 368 -18.09 -5.67 -1.73
C ILE A 368 -17.54 -6.89 -0.98
N GLY A 369 -17.21 -7.97 -1.69
CA GLY A 369 -16.60 -9.16 -1.09
C GLY A 369 -15.28 -8.85 -0.37
N VAL A 370 -14.42 -8.05 -1.00
CA VAL A 370 -13.15 -7.56 -0.42
C VAL A 370 -13.41 -6.76 0.86
N GLY A 371 -14.33 -5.79 0.84
CA GLY A 371 -14.67 -4.99 2.01
C GLY A 371 -15.19 -5.83 3.18
N LEU A 372 -16.05 -6.81 2.88
CA LEU A 372 -16.61 -7.71 3.90
C LEU A 372 -15.55 -8.65 4.52
N THR A 373 -14.47 -8.98 3.82
CA THR A 373 -13.48 -9.98 4.26
C THR A 373 -12.20 -9.38 4.82
N MET A 374 -11.76 -8.22 4.36
CA MET A 374 -10.46 -7.64 4.71
C MET A 374 -10.29 -7.40 6.21
N SER A 375 -11.14 -6.55 6.78
CA SER A 375 -11.08 -6.20 8.21
C SER A 375 -11.32 -7.42 9.14
N PRO A 376 -12.29 -8.29 8.88
CA PRO A 376 -12.45 -9.54 9.64
C PRO A 376 -11.24 -10.47 9.58
N SER A 377 -10.58 -10.60 8.42
CA SER A 377 -9.38 -11.44 8.26
C SER A 377 -8.21 -10.91 9.09
N GLN A 378 -7.97 -9.60 9.06
CA GLN A 378 -6.95 -8.95 9.91
C GLN A 378 -7.26 -9.14 11.39
N THR A 379 -8.48 -8.80 11.81
CA THR A 379 -8.90 -8.89 13.21
C THR A 379 -8.84 -10.32 13.74
N SER A 380 -9.25 -11.30 12.94
CA SER A 380 -9.23 -12.72 13.34
C SER A 380 -7.82 -13.23 13.58
N GLY A 381 -6.87 -12.85 12.73
CA GLY A 381 -5.47 -13.23 12.90
C GLY A 381 -4.84 -12.58 14.14
N LEU A 382 -5.09 -11.30 14.34
CA LEU A 382 -4.48 -10.52 15.43
C LEU A 382 -5.07 -10.83 16.81
N ARG A 383 -6.34 -11.22 16.90
CA ARG A 383 -7.07 -11.44 18.16
C ARG A 383 -6.42 -12.51 19.06
N TYR A 384 -5.75 -13.47 18.47
CA TYR A 384 -5.12 -14.58 19.17
C TYR A 384 -3.71 -14.28 19.66
N LEU A 385 -3.16 -13.09 19.33
CA LEU A 385 -1.81 -12.73 19.73
C LEU A 385 -1.78 -12.15 21.15
N PRO A 386 -0.80 -12.55 21.98
CA PRO A 386 -0.47 -11.87 23.23
C PRO A 386 -0.12 -10.40 23.00
N ARG A 387 -0.39 -9.55 24.02
CA ARG A 387 -0.19 -8.09 23.89
C ARG A 387 1.24 -7.66 23.60
N ASP A 388 2.22 -8.40 24.07
CA ASP A 388 3.65 -8.14 23.90
C ASP A 388 4.13 -8.33 22.45
N ILE A 389 3.49 -9.23 21.68
CA ILE A 389 3.84 -9.47 20.27
C ILE A 389 2.79 -8.92 19.28
N TYR A 390 1.73 -8.29 19.77
CA TYR A 390 0.63 -7.78 18.93
C TYR A 390 1.13 -6.76 17.89
N THR A 391 1.99 -5.83 18.30
CA THR A 391 2.57 -4.80 17.41
C THR A 391 3.38 -5.41 16.27
N HIS A 392 4.15 -6.47 16.58
CA HIS A 392 4.89 -7.21 15.56
C HIS A 392 3.94 -7.95 14.59
N GLY A 393 2.83 -8.49 15.12
CA GLY A 393 1.79 -9.11 14.28
C GLY A 393 1.18 -8.11 13.29
N VAL A 394 0.87 -6.89 13.74
CA VAL A 394 0.39 -5.82 12.85
C VAL A 394 1.43 -5.48 11.79
N ALA A 395 2.71 -5.35 12.17
CA ALA A 395 3.79 -5.06 11.23
C ALA A 395 3.93 -6.18 10.18
N ILE A 396 3.84 -7.45 10.59
CA ILE A 396 3.86 -8.59 9.66
C ILE A 396 2.67 -8.52 8.69
N MET A 397 1.45 -8.33 9.18
CA MET A 397 0.26 -8.23 8.31
C MET A 397 0.41 -7.11 7.27
N ASN A 398 0.90 -5.94 7.68
CA ASN A 398 1.14 -4.83 6.77
C ASN A 398 2.27 -5.10 5.75
N THR A 399 3.23 -5.95 6.08
CA THR A 399 4.30 -6.34 5.15
C THR A 399 3.79 -7.30 4.08
N PHE A 400 2.84 -8.19 4.43
CA PHE A 400 2.23 -9.15 3.50
C PHE A 400 1.00 -8.59 2.76
N GLN A 401 0.54 -7.42 3.10
CA GLN A 401 -0.52 -6.65 2.45
C GLN A 401 0.00 -5.87 1.24
#